data_f5e1bdb21cc260f798039a1b50c5b8c8
#
_entry.id   f5e1bdb21cc260f798039a1b50c5b8c8
#
_cell.length_a   1.000
_cell.length_b   1.000
_cell.length_c   1.000
_cell.angle_alpha   90.00
_cell.angle_beta   90.00
_cell.angle_gamma   90.00
#
_symmetry.space_group_name_H-M   'P 1'
#
loop_
_entity.id
_entity.type
_entity.pdbx_description
1 polymer ?
#
loop_
_entity_poly.entity_id
_entity_poly.type
_entity_poly.pdbx_seq_one_letter_code
_entity_poly.pdbx_strand_id
1 'polypeptide(L)'
;LLNYASLFFIVFAISMMSLRPITGKVYDRRGASYVIYPAIILFSLGLVILSQIQSLTGLLVAAVCVGMGFGSAQPCLQTLAIQGAEKHRIGHATSTFFTMYDLGIALGSVLLGLLISKQGYSFTYLFCALTTILSLLFYAVIANRKKTA
;
A
#
# COMPACT_ATOMS: atom_id res chain seq x y z
N LEU A 1 -9.50 -22.87 2.77
CA LEU A 1 -9.20 -21.47 2.40
C LEU A 1 -8.53 -21.36 1.03
N LEU A 2 -7.68 -22.31 0.64
CA LEU A 2 -7.04 -22.33 -0.69
C LEU A 2 -8.02 -22.24 -1.86
N ASN A 3 -9.20 -22.87 -1.75
CA ASN A 3 -10.24 -22.83 -2.78
C ASN A 3 -10.88 -21.43 -2.96
N TYR A 4 -10.66 -20.51 -2.02
CA TYR A 4 -11.21 -19.16 -2.05
C TYR A 4 -10.19 -18.10 -2.43
N ALA A 5 -8.96 -18.50 -2.80
CA ALA A 5 -7.92 -17.57 -3.23
C ALA A 5 -8.35 -16.73 -4.45
N SER A 6 -9.02 -17.37 -5.42
CA SER A 6 -9.54 -16.65 -6.60
C SER A 6 -10.56 -15.58 -6.22
N LEU A 7 -11.42 -15.89 -5.25
CA LEU A 7 -12.43 -14.96 -4.75
C LEU A 7 -11.79 -13.77 -4.02
N PHE A 8 -10.74 -14.01 -3.26
CA PHE A 8 -9.92 -12.95 -2.64
C PHE A 8 -9.39 -11.97 -3.69
N PHE A 9 -8.78 -12.48 -4.77
CA PHE A 9 -8.23 -11.63 -5.82
C PHE A 9 -9.28 -10.84 -6.58
N ILE A 10 -10.46 -11.42 -6.81
CA ILE A 10 -11.59 -10.72 -7.45
C ILE A 10 -12.05 -9.55 -6.57
N VAL A 11 -12.30 -9.80 -5.29
CA VAL A 11 -12.74 -8.78 -4.34
C VAL A 11 -11.67 -7.71 -4.15
N PHE A 12 -10.40 -8.10 -4.06
CA PHE A 12 -9.26 -7.19 -4.00
C PHE A 12 -9.23 -6.26 -5.23
N ALA A 13 -9.34 -6.82 -6.44
CA ALA A 13 -9.30 -6.03 -7.68
C ALA A 13 -10.47 -5.04 -7.78
N ILE A 14 -11.70 -5.48 -7.46
CA ILE A 14 -12.87 -4.60 -7.46
C ILE A 14 -12.70 -3.48 -6.43
N SER A 15 -12.25 -3.80 -5.23
CA SER A 15 -12.02 -2.83 -4.15
C SER A 15 -10.94 -1.81 -4.52
N MET A 16 -9.86 -2.27 -5.14
CA MET A 16 -8.78 -1.42 -5.64
C MET A 16 -9.27 -0.42 -6.70
N MET A 17 -10.14 -0.85 -7.61
CA MET A 17 -10.67 0.02 -8.68
C MET A 17 -11.73 1.00 -8.16
N SER A 18 -12.56 0.59 -7.21
CA SER A 18 -13.72 1.36 -6.75
C SER A 18 -13.33 2.70 -6.10
N LEU A 19 -12.21 2.77 -5.40
CA LEU A 19 -11.77 3.98 -4.71
C LEU A 19 -10.94 4.94 -5.57
N ARG A 20 -10.38 4.50 -6.69
CA ARG A 20 -9.53 5.35 -7.54
C ARG A 20 -10.15 6.69 -7.92
N PRO A 21 -11.42 6.77 -8.39
CA PRO A 21 -12.02 8.07 -8.77
C PRO A 21 -12.26 8.99 -7.57
N ILE A 22 -12.52 8.40 -6.39
CA ILE A 22 -12.75 9.16 -5.15
C ILE A 22 -11.43 9.71 -4.61
N THR A 23 -10.40 8.87 -4.55
CA THR A 23 -9.07 9.25 -4.05
C THR A 23 -8.41 10.30 -4.92
N GLY A 24 -8.58 10.25 -6.25
CA GLY A 24 -8.11 11.30 -7.14
C GLY A 24 -8.73 12.66 -6.83
N LYS A 25 -10.06 12.72 -6.66
CA LYS A 25 -10.75 13.96 -6.30
C LYS A 25 -10.35 14.51 -4.92
N VAL A 26 -10.12 13.62 -3.95
CA VAL A 26 -9.67 14.02 -2.60
C VAL A 26 -8.23 14.52 -2.65
N TYR A 27 -7.38 13.88 -3.42
CA TYR A 27 -6.00 14.29 -3.64
C TYR A 27 -5.95 15.71 -4.21
N ASP A 28 -6.72 15.99 -5.27
CA ASP A 28 -6.75 17.29 -5.94
C ASP A 28 -7.30 18.42 -5.05
N ARG A 29 -8.25 18.10 -4.17
CA ARG A 29 -8.91 19.10 -3.30
C ARG A 29 -8.21 19.32 -1.97
N ARG A 30 -7.69 18.28 -1.34
CA ARG A 30 -7.17 18.31 0.05
C ARG A 30 -5.70 17.95 0.17
N GLY A 31 -5.07 17.50 -0.93
CA GLY A 31 -3.66 17.14 -0.97
C GLY A 31 -3.39 15.67 -0.63
N ALA A 32 -2.13 15.27 -0.88
CA ALA A 32 -1.67 13.89 -0.77
C ALA A 32 -1.87 13.26 0.62
N SER A 33 -1.61 14.01 1.67
CA SER A 33 -1.67 13.48 3.05
C SER A 33 -3.05 12.96 3.44
N TYR A 34 -4.13 13.63 2.99
CA TYR A 34 -5.50 13.21 3.27
C TYR A 34 -5.89 11.87 2.63
N VAL A 35 -5.16 11.43 1.62
CA VAL A 35 -5.37 10.13 0.98
C VAL A 35 -4.39 9.10 1.53
N ILE A 36 -3.12 9.46 1.70
CA ILE A 36 -2.06 8.52 2.08
C ILE A 36 -2.25 8.00 3.51
N TYR A 37 -2.58 8.86 4.49
CA TYR A 37 -2.79 8.42 5.87
C TYR A 37 -3.88 7.35 6.00
N PRO A 38 -5.13 7.59 5.57
CA PRO A 38 -6.17 6.58 5.70
C PRO A 38 -5.91 5.33 4.84
N ALA A 39 -5.29 5.51 3.67
CA ALA A 39 -4.96 4.39 2.79
C ALA A 39 -3.95 3.42 3.42
N ILE A 40 -2.87 3.94 4.02
CA ILE A 40 -1.86 3.11 4.68
C ILE A 40 -2.42 2.45 5.94
N ILE A 41 -3.24 3.16 6.72
CA ILE A 41 -3.91 2.59 7.90
C ILE A 41 -4.83 1.44 7.48
N LEU A 42 -5.65 1.65 6.46
CA LEU A 42 -6.57 0.63 5.95
C LEU A 42 -5.82 -0.59 5.39
N PHE A 43 -4.72 -0.37 4.68
CA PHE A 43 -3.84 -1.43 4.18
C PHE A 43 -3.24 -2.24 5.33
N SER A 44 -2.72 -1.56 6.36
CA SER A 44 -2.14 -2.20 7.54
C SER A 44 -3.18 -3.01 8.33
N LEU A 45 -4.39 -2.48 8.51
CA LEU A 45 -5.51 -3.22 9.12
C LEU A 45 -5.85 -4.49 8.34
N GLY A 46 -5.90 -4.40 7.03
CA GLY A 46 -6.12 -5.57 6.16
C GLY A 46 -5.04 -6.64 6.35
N LEU A 47 -3.77 -6.26 6.49
CA LEU A 47 -2.67 -7.20 6.77
C LEU A 47 -2.78 -7.84 8.16
N VAL A 48 -3.21 -7.10 9.17
CA VAL A 48 -3.47 -7.65 10.52
C VAL A 48 -4.61 -8.67 10.47
N ILE A 49 -5.70 -8.37 9.75
CA ILE A 49 -6.80 -9.32 9.57
C ILE A 49 -6.29 -10.58 8.84
N LEU A 50 -5.46 -10.41 7.79
CA LEU A 50 -4.83 -11.54 7.07
C LEU A 50 -3.96 -12.42 7.98
N SER A 51 -3.32 -11.86 8.99
CA SER A 51 -2.48 -12.61 9.92
C SER A 51 -3.25 -13.58 10.81
N GLN A 52 -4.55 -13.30 11.05
CA GLN A 52 -5.41 -14.03 11.98
C GLN A 52 -6.60 -14.71 11.31
N ILE A 53 -6.55 -14.91 10.00
CA ILE A 53 -7.66 -15.48 9.24
C ILE A 53 -8.01 -16.89 9.68
N GLN A 54 -9.28 -17.07 10.06
CA GLN A 54 -9.90 -18.38 10.33
C GLN A 54 -11.21 -18.59 9.56
N SER A 55 -11.74 -17.54 8.90
CA SER A 55 -13.03 -17.57 8.22
C SER A 55 -12.98 -16.95 6.83
N LEU A 56 -13.92 -17.38 5.96
CA LEU A 56 -14.11 -16.79 4.63
C LEU A 56 -14.46 -15.29 4.73
N THR A 57 -15.28 -14.92 5.69
CA THR A 57 -15.69 -13.53 5.90
C THR A 57 -14.47 -12.65 6.23
N GLY A 58 -13.59 -13.13 7.11
CA GLY A 58 -12.33 -12.44 7.43
C GLY A 58 -11.43 -12.26 6.21
N LEU A 59 -11.34 -13.29 5.35
CA LEU A 59 -10.60 -13.22 4.10
C LEU A 59 -11.13 -12.15 3.15
N LEU A 60 -12.46 -12.04 2.99
CA LEU A 60 -13.09 -11.05 2.12
C LEU A 60 -12.96 -9.62 2.66
N VAL A 61 -13.12 -9.44 3.97
CA VAL A 61 -12.92 -8.14 4.63
C VAL A 61 -11.47 -7.70 4.48
N ALA A 62 -10.52 -8.60 4.67
CA ALA A 62 -9.10 -8.31 4.45
C ALA A 62 -8.82 -7.92 2.99
N ALA A 63 -9.42 -8.61 2.00
CA ALA A 63 -9.28 -8.29 0.58
C ALA A 63 -9.77 -6.87 0.27
N VAL A 64 -10.90 -6.46 0.86
CA VAL A 64 -11.44 -5.09 0.71
C VAL A 64 -10.47 -4.08 1.32
N CYS A 65 -10.03 -4.28 2.55
CA CYS A 65 -9.14 -3.35 3.25
C CYS A 65 -7.79 -3.21 2.52
N VAL A 66 -7.17 -4.32 2.12
CA VAL A 66 -5.90 -4.32 1.39
C VAL A 66 -6.07 -3.69 0.01
N GLY A 67 -7.14 -4.04 -0.71
CA GLY A 67 -7.43 -3.51 -2.05
C GLY A 67 -7.66 -2.00 -2.04
N MET A 68 -8.49 -1.50 -1.13
CA MET A 68 -8.76 -0.08 -0.98
C MET A 68 -7.51 0.70 -0.53
N GLY A 69 -6.76 0.17 0.43
CA GLY A 69 -5.54 0.79 0.94
C GLY A 69 -4.46 0.89 -0.15
N PHE A 70 -4.12 -0.22 -0.77
CA PHE A 70 -3.11 -0.27 -1.82
C PHE A 70 -3.52 0.50 -3.07
N GLY A 71 -4.78 0.34 -3.52
CA GLY A 71 -5.31 1.02 -4.70
C GLY A 71 -5.36 2.54 -4.59
N SER A 72 -5.38 3.06 -3.36
CA SER A 72 -5.36 4.50 -3.08
C SER A 72 -3.93 5.02 -2.85
N ALA A 73 -3.12 4.31 -2.08
CA ALA A 73 -1.77 4.75 -1.70
C ALA A 73 -0.81 4.78 -2.89
N GLN A 74 -0.76 3.73 -3.69
CA GLN A 74 0.23 3.57 -4.75
C GLN A 74 0.18 4.69 -5.81
N PRO A 75 -0.99 5.03 -6.43
CA PRO A 75 -1.04 6.11 -7.41
C PRO A 75 -0.80 7.49 -6.78
N CYS A 76 -1.20 7.70 -5.52
CA CYS A 76 -0.92 8.95 -4.81
C CYS A 76 0.56 9.16 -4.55
N LEU A 77 1.28 8.12 -4.12
CA LEU A 77 2.72 8.17 -3.92
C LEU A 77 3.48 8.40 -5.23
N GLN A 78 3.04 7.75 -6.31
CA GLN A 78 3.59 7.98 -7.66
C GLN A 78 3.41 9.44 -8.09
N THR A 79 2.21 9.98 -7.97
CA THR A 79 1.93 11.39 -8.30
C THR A 79 2.77 12.34 -7.47
N LEU A 80 2.90 12.10 -6.18
CA LEU A 80 3.71 12.90 -5.27
C LEU A 80 5.21 12.88 -5.65
N ALA A 81 5.73 11.74 -6.07
CA ALA A 81 7.11 11.60 -6.51
C ALA A 81 7.40 12.38 -7.81
N ILE A 82 6.42 12.45 -8.71
CA ILE A 82 6.54 13.11 -10.02
C ILE A 82 6.29 14.62 -9.92
N GLN A 83 5.39 15.07 -9.04
CA GLN A 83 5.02 16.49 -8.91
C GLN A 83 6.18 17.42 -8.56
N GLY A 84 7.23 16.92 -7.90
CA GLY A 84 8.42 17.69 -7.57
C GLY A 84 9.46 17.79 -8.69
N ALA A 85 9.22 17.11 -9.83
CA ALA A 85 10.16 17.09 -10.94
C ALA A 85 9.89 18.22 -11.94
N GLU A 86 10.95 18.81 -12.50
CA GLU A 86 10.84 19.76 -13.61
C GLU A 86 10.21 19.08 -14.85
N LYS A 87 9.44 19.84 -15.65
CA LYS A 87 8.68 19.31 -16.80
C LYS A 87 9.50 18.45 -17.76
N HIS A 88 10.75 18.83 -18.00
CA HIS A 88 11.65 18.07 -18.88
C HIS A 88 12.27 16.82 -18.21
N ARG A 89 12.11 16.64 -16.89
CA ARG A 89 12.64 15.53 -16.09
C ARG A 89 11.56 14.55 -15.59
N ILE A 90 10.31 14.73 -15.97
CA ILE A 90 9.19 13.88 -15.55
C ILE A 90 9.45 12.40 -15.91
N GLY A 91 10.02 12.12 -17.09
CA GLY A 91 10.38 10.76 -17.50
C GLY A 91 11.42 10.13 -16.58
N HIS A 92 12.45 10.87 -16.17
CA HIS A 92 13.45 10.39 -15.23
C HIS A 92 12.88 10.17 -13.83
N ALA A 93 12.01 11.05 -13.35
CA ALA A 93 11.36 10.89 -12.05
C ALA A 93 10.46 9.65 -12.04
N THR A 94 9.70 9.43 -13.11
CA THR A 94 8.84 8.25 -13.27
C THR A 94 9.65 6.96 -13.31
N SER A 95 10.71 6.90 -14.11
CA SER A 95 11.56 5.70 -14.19
C SER A 95 12.26 5.41 -12.87
N THR A 96 12.75 6.43 -12.18
CA THR A 96 13.36 6.27 -10.85
C THR A 96 12.35 5.72 -9.83
N PHE A 97 11.12 6.26 -9.82
CA PHE A 97 10.06 5.76 -8.94
C PHE A 97 9.79 4.27 -9.18
N PHE A 98 9.58 3.86 -10.44
CA PHE A 98 9.32 2.45 -10.75
C PHE A 98 10.51 1.55 -10.49
N THR A 99 11.74 2.00 -10.76
CA THR A 99 12.95 1.23 -10.43
C THR A 99 13.05 0.97 -8.93
N MET A 100 12.82 1.97 -8.08
CA MET A 100 12.81 1.80 -6.63
C MET A 100 11.66 0.93 -6.15
N TYR A 101 10.48 1.07 -6.77
CA TYR A 101 9.31 0.26 -6.49
C TYR A 101 9.55 -1.22 -6.81
N ASP A 102 10.07 -1.52 -8.00
CA ASP A 102 10.36 -2.89 -8.43
C ASP A 102 11.51 -3.52 -7.61
N LEU A 103 12.51 -2.72 -7.25
CA LEU A 103 13.59 -3.16 -6.37
C LEU A 103 13.04 -3.51 -4.97
N GLY A 104 12.11 -2.72 -4.47
CA GLY A 104 11.39 -3.00 -3.23
C GLY A 104 10.59 -4.31 -3.28
N ILE A 105 9.89 -4.56 -4.39
CA ILE A 105 9.16 -5.82 -4.62
C ILE A 105 10.14 -6.99 -4.69
N ALA A 106 11.23 -6.88 -5.43
CA ALA A 106 12.22 -7.94 -5.59
C ALA A 106 12.87 -8.32 -4.25
N LEU A 107 13.41 -7.35 -3.52
CA LEU A 107 14.01 -7.58 -2.21
C LEU A 107 12.97 -8.05 -1.18
N GLY A 108 11.78 -7.42 -1.19
CA GLY A 108 10.68 -7.78 -0.30
C GLY A 108 10.22 -9.22 -0.50
N SER A 109 10.08 -9.67 -1.74
CA SER A 109 9.64 -11.04 -2.03
C SER A 109 10.62 -12.10 -1.50
N VAL A 110 11.93 -11.86 -1.63
CA VAL A 110 12.97 -12.75 -1.08
C VAL A 110 12.91 -12.78 0.45
N LEU A 111 12.86 -11.60 1.09
CA LEU A 111 12.79 -11.51 2.56
C LEU A 111 11.52 -12.15 3.12
N LEU A 112 10.37 -11.87 2.50
CA LEU A 112 9.09 -12.44 2.93
C LEU A 112 9.04 -13.94 2.69
N GLY A 113 9.61 -14.45 1.60
CA GLY A 113 9.76 -15.89 1.35
C GLY A 113 10.55 -16.59 2.45
N LEU A 114 11.67 -16.00 2.88
CA LEU A 114 12.47 -16.50 4.00
C LEU A 114 11.73 -16.44 5.35
N LEU A 115 10.96 -15.37 5.59
CA LEU A 115 10.15 -15.24 6.79
C LEU A 115 9.02 -16.27 6.84
N ILE A 116 8.32 -16.48 5.73
CA ILE A 116 7.26 -17.48 5.62
C ILE A 116 7.80 -18.88 5.92
N SER A 117 8.96 -19.23 5.37
CA SER A 117 9.55 -20.55 5.57
C SER A 117 9.98 -20.82 7.02
N LYS A 118 10.36 -19.76 7.77
CA LYS A 118 10.85 -19.90 9.17
C LYS A 118 9.75 -19.67 10.21
N GLN A 119 8.88 -18.71 10.00
CA GLN A 119 7.93 -18.20 11.02
C GLN A 119 6.45 -18.39 10.62
N GLY A 120 6.19 -18.81 9.38
CA GLY A 120 4.85 -19.00 8.85
C GLY A 120 4.16 -17.71 8.38
N TYR A 121 2.96 -17.89 7.84
CA TYR A 121 2.20 -16.81 7.19
C TYR A 121 1.71 -15.73 8.17
N SER A 122 1.17 -16.13 9.33
CA SER A 122 0.63 -15.18 10.32
C SER A 122 1.66 -14.16 10.78
N PHE A 123 2.85 -14.64 11.15
CA PHE A 123 3.94 -13.76 11.56
C PHE A 123 4.39 -12.83 10.43
N THR A 124 4.48 -13.35 9.20
CA THR A 124 4.89 -12.58 8.04
C THR A 124 3.91 -11.43 7.75
N TYR A 125 2.60 -11.68 7.82
CA TYR A 125 1.61 -10.61 7.64
C TYR A 125 1.65 -9.55 8.76
N LEU A 126 1.89 -9.95 10.01
CA LEU A 126 2.11 -9.00 11.11
C LEU A 126 3.37 -8.15 10.89
N PHE A 127 4.44 -8.77 10.44
CA PHE A 127 5.67 -8.06 10.10
C PHE A 127 5.45 -7.04 8.98
N CYS A 128 4.70 -7.40 7.92
CA CYS A 128 4.31 -6.50 6.86
C CYS A 128 3.44 -5.34 7.38
N ALA A 129 2.49 -5.60 8.28
CA ALA A 129 1.68 -4.56 8.89
C ALA A 129 2.53 -3.56 9.68
N LEU A 130 3.49 -4.06 10.46
CA LEU A 130 4.41 -3.23 11.23
C LEU A 130 5.29 -2.36 10.33
N THR A 131 5.89 -2.94 9.29
CA THR A 131 6.70 -2.19 8.32
C THR A 131 5.89 -1.13 7.57
N THR A 132 4.61 -1.41 7.29
CA THR A 132 3.70 -0.45 6.67
C THR A 132 3.41 0.73 7.61
N ILE A 133 3.19 0.49 8.89
CA ILE A 133 3.02 1.55 9.91
C ILE A 133 4.31 2.37 10.06
N LEU A 134 5.47 1.72 10.08
CA LEU A 134 6.76 2.44 10.10
C LEU A 134 6.94 3.35 8.89
N SER A 135 6.53 2.90 7.70
CA SER A 135 6.57 3.73 6.50
C SER A 135 5.66 4.96 6.61
N LEU A 136 4.52 4.83 7.30
CA LEU A 136 3.62 5.95 7.58
C LEU A 136 4.27 6.99 8.50
N LEU A 137 4.98 6.54 9.54
CA LEU A 137 5.72 7.43 10.44
C LEU A 137 6.83 8.18 9.67
N PHE A 138 7.55 7.47 8.81
CA PHE A 138 8.57 8.08 7.96
C PHE A 138 7.98 9.13 7.00
N TYR A 139 6.84 8.82 6.38
CA TYR A 139 6.11 9.78 5.56
C TYR A 139 5.67 11.01 6.36
N ALA A 140 5.16 10.82 7.59
CA ALA A 140 4.72 11.91 8.46
C ALA A 140 5.88 12.86 8.82
N VAL A 141 7.06 12.33 9.09
CA VAL A 141 8.26 13.14 9.38
C VAL A 141 8.67 13.99 8.17
N ILE A 142 8.65 13.40 6.97
CA ILE A 142 9.00 14.12 5.73
C ILE A 142 7.95 15.18 5.39
N ALA A 143 6.66 14.83 5.52
CA ALA A 143 5.57 15.75 5.23
C ALA A 143 5.56 16.98 6.16
N ASN A 144 5.89 16.79 7.44
CA ASN A 144 6.01 17.89 8.40
C ASN A 144 7.21 18.79 8.12
N ARG A 145 8.35 18.25 7.68
CA ARG A 145 9.51 19.07 7.29
C ARG A 145 9.23 19.99 6.11
N LYS A 146 8.38 19.57 5.16
CA LYS A 146 7.97 20.43 4.02
C LYS A 146 7.00 21.55 4.40
N LYS A 147 6.34 21.49 5.56
CA LYS A 147 5.47 22.57 6.04
C LYS A 147 6.21 23.65 6.80
N THR A 148 7.40 23.37 7.30
CA THR A 148 8.24 24.29 8.10
C THR A 148 9.38 24.94 7.31
N ALA A 149 9.56 24.56 6.06
CA ALA A 149 10.50 25.20 5.11
C ALA A 149 9.72 26.00 4.07
#